data_fbca599baa2d9acaa99a36c91507a816
#
_entry.id   fbca599baa2d9acaa99a36c91507a816
#
_cell.length_a   1.000
_cell.length_b   1.000
_cell.length_c   1.000
_cell.angle_alpha   90.00
_cell.angle_beta   90.00
_cell.angle_gamma   90.00
#
_symmetry.space_group_name_H-M   'P 1'
#
loop_
_entity.id
_entity.type
_entity.pdbx_description
1 polymer ?
#
loop_
_entity_poly.entity_id
_entity_poly.type
_entity_poly.pdbx_seq_one_letter_code
_entity_poly.pdbx_strand_id
1 'polypeptide(L)'
;MDNDVFSKLKVADIKALFETEQALELLPLAQEDDRSSVQKLAASYIKRQEKELKEQQRLMSMYDYEGMFYDQGIYHVAGVDEVGRGPIAGPVTVAAVILPPMTLIPGLNDSKKLTEEKREILYDIIMKEAVAVSCISYGPEKIDELNIYEATRQAMYEAIRTLSVPAEAVVADAMKLPDLTIPVESIIKGDSKSANIAAASIIAKVTRDRYMKSLDDEYPGYGFGIHKGYYTELHKEAVEQQGVTPLHRKSFEPFKSIVRGVKPKCLLINLFYDSTIKLTSIFVLIVLVVSL
;
A
#
# COMPACT_ATOMS: atom_id res chain seq x y z
N MET A 1 -24.48 13.61 -36.09
CA MET A 1 -25.52 12.69 -36.65
C MET A 1 -26.83 13.46 -36.66
N ASP A 2 -27.64 13.30 -37.73
CA ASP A 2 -28.94 13.96 -37.82
C ASP A 2 -29.97 13.31 -36.89
N ASN A 3 -30.87 14.09 -36.26
CA ASN A 3 -31.87 13.63 -35.32
C ASN A 3 -32.80 12.54 -35.91
N ASP A 4 -33.16 12.68 -37.21
CA ASP A 4 -34.00 11.70 -37.91
C ASP A 4 -33.31 10.35 -38.12
N VAL A 5 -31.99 10.30 -38.20
CA VAL A 5 -31.18 9.06 -38.26
C VAL A 5 -31.06 8.45 -36.88
N PHE A 6 -30.81 9.27 -35.84
CA PHE A 6 -30.64 8.82 -34.47
C PHE A 6 -31.91 8.16 -33.91
N SER A 7 -33.07 8.76 -34.15
CA SER A 7 -34.38 8.26 -33.69
C SER A 7 -34.73 6.86 -34.23
N LYS A 8 -34.18 6.50 -35.39
CA LYS A 8 -34.38 5.18 -36.04
C LYS A 8 -33.45 4.08 -35.54
N LEU A 9 -32.38 4.44 -34.82
CA LEU A 9 -31.45 3.44 -34.27
C LEU A 9 -32.08 2.60 -33.15
N LYS A 10 -31.71 1.34 -33.08
CA LYS A 10 -32.07 0.49 -31.94
C LYS A 10 -31.33 0.94 -30.67
N VAL A 11 -31.97 0.75 -29.52
CA VAL A 11 -31.36 1.12 -28.22
C VAL A 11 -30.00 0.44 -28.00
N ALA A 12 -29.84 -0.80 -28.51
CA ALA A 12 -28.57 -1.53 -28.43
C ALA A 12 -27.45 -0.86 -29.23
N ASP A 13 -27.78 -0.33 -30.42
CA ASP A 13 -26.83 0.37 -31.28
C ASP A 13 -26.43 1.71 -30.66
N ILE A 14 -27.38 2.43 -30.09
CA ILE A 14 -27.13 3.68 -29.34
C ILE A 14 -26.21 3.39 -28.15
N LYS A 15 -26.46 2.30 -27.40
CA LYS A 15 -25.60 1.91 -26.26
C LYS A 15 -24.16 1.65 -26.74
N ALA A 16 -23.98 0.98 -27.88
CA ALA A 16 -22.65 0.72 -28.45
C ALA A 16 -21.95 2.04 -28.83
N LEU A 17 -22.68 3.00 -29.40
CA LEU A 17 -22.14 4.33 -29.74
C LEU A 17 -21.71 5.12 -28.51
N PHE A 18 -22.39 4.95 -27.36
CA PHE A 18 -21.98 5.57 -26.10
C PHE A 18 -20.69 4.98 -25.49
N GLU A 19 -20.15 3.89 -26.03
CA GLU A 19 -18.83 3.37 -25.67
C GLU A 19 -17.73 3.85 -26.65
N THR A 20 -18.05 4.73 -27.60
CA THR A 20 -17.13 5.33 -28.57
C THR A 20 -16.91 6.84 -28.31
N GLU A 21 -15.97 7.44 -29.04
CA GLU A 21 -15.71 8.88 -29.00
C GLU A 21 -16.92 9.73 -29.45
N GLN A 22 -17.87 9.13 -30.17
CA GLN A 22 -19.10 9.81 -30.65
C GLN A 22 -20.11 10.09 -29.53
N ALA A 23 -19.92 9.50 -28.35
CA ALA A 23 -20.85 9.61 -27.24
C ALA A 23 -21.19 11.07 -26.86
N LEU A 24 -20.18 11.95 -26.82
CA LEU A 24 -20.36 13.37 -26.50
C LEU A 24 -21.22 14.11 -27.53
N GLU A 25 -21.05 13.83 -28.81
CA GLU A 25 -21.84 14.44 -29.89
C GLU A 25 -23.30 13.94 -29.88
N LEU A 26 -23.53 12.69 -29.44
CA LEU A 26 -24.85 12.07 -29.40
C LEU A 26 -25.61 12.36 -28.11
N LEU A 27 -24.96 12.87 -27.11
CA LEU A 27 -25.53 13.10 -25.79
C LEU A 27 -26.77 14.02 -25.80
N PRO A 28 -26.77 15.19 -26.49
CA PRO A 28 -27.95 16.04 -26.59
C PRO A 28 -29.14 15.30 -27.23
N LEU A 29 -28.90 14.56 -28.33
CA LEU A 29 -29.96 13.78 -29.02
C LEU A 29 -30.55 12.72 -28.10
N ALA A 30 -29.72 12.04 -27.31
CA ALA A 30 -30.16 10.99 -26.39
C ALA A 30 -30.93 11.54 -25.18
N GLN A 31 -30.63 12.78 -24.75
CA GLN A 31 -31.36 13.43 -23.66
C GLN A 31 -32.76 13.87 -24.09
N GLU A 32 -32.94 14.27 -25.36
CA GLU A 32 -34.22 14.71 -25.93
C GLU A 32 -35.00 13.59 -26.59
N ASP A 33 -34.51 12.35 -26.63
CA ASP A 33 -35.16 11.18 -27.25
C ASP A 33 -36.42 10.80 -26.48
N ASP A 34 -37.54 10.51 -27.17
CA ASP A 34 -38.81 10.13 -26.56
C ASP A 34 -38.75 8.79 -25.82
N ARG A 35 -37.77 7.95 -26.11
CA ARG A 35 -37.55 6.63 -25.50
C ARG A 35 -36.88 6.75 -24.14
N SER A 36 -37.61 6.43 -23.06
CA SER A 36 -37.08 6.47 -21.69
C SER A 36 -35.80 5.63 -21.49
N SER A 37 -35.62 4.55 -22.25
CA SER A 37 -34.40 3.72 -22.22
C SER A 37 -33.20 4.46 -22.76
N VAL A 38 -33.34 5.32 -23.79
CA VAL A 38 -32.28 6.14 -24.36
C VAL A 38 -31.90 7.28 -23.40
N GLN A 39 -32.92 7.93 -22.81
CA GLN A 39 -32.66 8.95 -21.76
C GLN A 39 -31.89 8.37 -20.57
N LYS A 40 -32.20 7.12 -20.14
CA LYS A 40 -31.44 6.44 -19.08
C LYS A 40 -29.99 6.14 -19.47
N LEU A 41 -29.72 5.82 -20.75
CA LEU A 41 -28.36 5.65 -21.23
C LEU A 41 -27.58 6.98 -21.15
N ALA A 42 -28.19 8.09 -21.61
CA ALA A 42 -27.60 9.43 -21.50
C ALA A 42 -27.30 9.81 -20.05
N ALA A 43 -28.26 9.61 -19.14
CA ALA A 43 -28.08 9.89 -17.70
C ALA A 43 -26.96 9.03 -17.08
N SER A 44 -26.87 7.75 -17.45
CA SER A 44 -25.83 6.84 -17.00
C SER A 44 -24.44 7.27 -17.49
N TYR A 45 -24.35 7.71 -18.75
CA TYR A 45 -23.13 8.24 -19.34
C TYR A 45 -22.65 9.50 -18.61
N ILE A 46 -23.53 10.48 -18.41
CA ILE A 46 -23.21 11.70 -17.66
C ILE A 46 -22.67 11.37 -16.27
N LYS A 47 -23.36 10.49 -15.53
CA LYS A 47 -22.94 10.06 -14.19
C LYS A 47 -21.56 9.40 -14.20
N ARG A 48 -21.26 8.61 -15.24
CA ARG A 48 -19.92 8.00 -15.42
C ARG A 48 -18.86 9.08 -15.64
N GLN A 49 -19.09 10.03 -16.53
CA GLN A 49 -18.17 11.14 -16.81
C GLN A 49 -17.94 12.02 -15.59
N GLU A 50 -18.97 12.36 -14.84
CA GLU A 50 -18.85 13.10 -13.58
C GLU A 50 -18.01 12.36 -12.54
N LYS A 51 -18.18 11.05 -12.45
CA LYS A 51 -17.40 10.20 -11.54
C LYS A 51 -15.93 10.15 -11.95
N GLU A 52 -15.65 9.99 -13.23
CA GLU A 52 -14.30 9.98 -13.78
C GLU A 52 -13.60 11.33 -13.59
N LEU A 53 -14.31 12.44 -13.83
CA LEU A 53 -13.78 13.78 -13.60
C LEU A 53 -13.46 14.03 -12.11
N LYS A 54 -14.34 13.63 -11.20
CA LYS A 54 -14.11 13.73 -9.76
C LYS A 54 -12.89 12.91 -9.32
N GLU A 55 -12.74 11.70 -9.88
CA GLU A 55 -11.58 10.85 -9.58
C GLU A 55 -10.28 11.49 -10.11
N GLN A 56 -10.27 12.04 -11.33
CA GLN A 56 -9.12 12.75 -11.85
C GLN A 56 -8.74 13.96 -10.98
N GLN A 57 -9.73 14.76 -10.57
CA GLN A 57 -9.50 15.91 -9.67
C GLN A 57 -8.93 15.45 -8.31
N ARG A 58 -9.45 14.36 -7.76
CA ARG A 58 -8.94 13.77 -6.51
C ARG A 58 -7.50 13.31 -6.66
N LEU A 59 -7.17 12.61 -7.75
CA LEU A 59 -5.81 12.15 -8.02
C LEU A 59 -4.85 13.31 -8.24
N MET A 60 -5.28 14.38 -8.94
CA MET A 60 -4.49 15.59 -9.09
C MET A 60 -4.18 16.24 -7.74
N SER A 61 -5.18 16.35 -6.85
CA SER A 61 -4.96 16.92 -5.50
C SER A 61 -4.03 16.11 -4.62
N MET A 62 -3.81 14.83 -4.92
CA MET A 62 -2.80 14.02 -4.22
C MET A 62 -1.36 14.43 -4.58
N TYR A 63 -1.16 15.33 -5.53
CA TYR A 63 0.16 15.88 -5.87
C TYR A 63 0.43 17.26 -5.27
N ASP A 64 -0.45 17.76 -4.40
CA ASP A 64 -0.29 19.12 -3.82
C ASP A 64 1.05 19.26 -3.06
N TYR A 65 1.51 18.23 -2.37
CA TYR A 65 2.78 18.23 -1.64
C TYR A 65 3.98 18.07 -2.57
N GLU A 66 3.92 17.12 -3.50
CA GLU A 66 4.96 16.93 -4.52
C GLU A 66 5.07 18.16 -5.43
N GLY A 67 3.94 18.80 -5.74
CA GLY A 67 3.85 20.02 -6.54
C GLY A 67 4.70 21.17 -5.98
N MET A 68 4.77 21.29 -4.65
CA MET A 68 5.63 22.28 -3.99
C MET A 68 7.11 22.12 -4.35
N PHE A 69 7.55 20.87 -4.58
CA PHE A 69 8.91 20.55 -5.03
C PHE A 69 9.06 20.71 -6.54
N TYR A 70 8.05 20.30 -7.31
CA TYR A 70 8.05 20.46 -8.77
C TYR A 70 8.17 21.93 -9.20
N ASP A 71 7.53 22.85 -8.46
CA ASP A 71 7.63 24.31 -8.67
C ASP A 71 9.06 24.85 -8.44
N GLN A 72 9.90 24.09 -7.72
CA GLN A 72 11.31 24.39 -7.47
C GLN A 72 12.27 23.67 -8.44
N GLY A 73 11.72 22.92 -9.42
CA GLY A 73 12.52 22.12 -10.36
C GLY A 73 13.02 20.79 -9.79
N ILE A 74 12.46 20.32 -8.66
CA ILE A 74 12.78 19.05 -8.01
C ILE A 74 11.73 18.03 -8.42
N TYR A 75 12.11 17.03 -9.22
CA TYR A 75 11.14 16.09 -9.82
C TYR A 75 11.20 14.68 -9.24
N HIS A 76 12.33 14.25 -8.67
CA HIS A 76 12.45 12.95 -8.02
C HIS A 76 12.06 13.04 -6.55
N VAL A 77 10.77 13.20 -6.29
CA VAL A 77 10.22 13.24 -4.92
C VAL A 77 9.86 11.82 -4.48
N ALA A 78 10.51 11.30 -3.46
CA ALA A 78 10.18 9.98 -2.92
C ALA A 78 9.06 10.06 -1.88
N GLY A 79 7.99 9.29 -2.06
CA GLY A 79 7.00 9.02 -1.02
C GLY A 79 7.42 7.83 -0.19
N VAL A 80 7.29 7.91 1.13
CA VAL A 80 7.71 6.85 2.06
C VAL A 80 6.61 6.53 3.05
N ASP A 81 6.30 5.24 3.21
CA ASP A 81 5.33 4.74 4.18
C ASP A 81 5.77 3.38 4.76
N GLU A 82 5.19 3.00 5.89
CA GLU A 82 5.46 1.75 6.56
C GLU A 82 4.20 0.93 6.85
N VAL A 83 4.40 -0.37 7.01
CA VAL A 83 3.40 -1.33 7.49
C VAL A 83 4.00 -2.28 8.50
N GLY A 84 3.20 -2.75 9.44
CA GLY A 84 3.64 -3.78 10.39
C GLY A 84 4.28 -3.23 11.66
N ARG A 85 4.00 -1.99 12.08
CA ARG A 85 4.46 -1.47 13.38
C ARG A 85 3.74 -2.09 14.57
N GLY A 86 2.42 -2.27 14.46
CA GLY A 86 1.56 -2.76 15.54
C GLY A 86 1.55 -4.28 15.80
N PRO A 87 1.79 -5.17 14.82
CA PRO A 87 1.79 -6.62 15.04
C PRO A 87 2.84 -7.06 16.07
N ILE A 88 2.53 -8.16 16.79
CA ILE A 88 3.44 -8.80 17.75
C ILE A 88 4.39 -9.81 17.09
N ALA A 89 4.19 -10.12 15.82
CA ALA A 89 5.01 -11.03 15.03
C ALA A 89 5.24 -10.52 13.61
N GLY A 90 6.36 -10.93 13.02
CA GLY A 90 6.77 -10.58 11.67
C GLY A 90 7.46 -9.20 11.58
N PRO A 91 7.89 -8.81 10.36
CA PRO A 91 8.69 -7.62 10.14
C PRO A 91 7.86 -6.33 10.19
N VAL A 92 8.55 -5.20 10.40
CA VAL A 92 8.13 -3.90 9.89
C VAL A 92 8.67 -3.78 8.47
N THR A 93 7.82 -3.34 7.54
CA THR A 93 8.17 -3.18 6.12
C THR A 93 7.93 -1.74 5.71
N VAL A 94 8.92 -1.15 5.08
CA VAL A 94 8.89 0.23 4.57
C VAL A 94 9.08 0.20 3.07
N ALA A 95 8.36 1.03 2.35
CA ALA A 95 8.65 1.28 0.94
C ALA A 95 8.94 2.77 0.69
N ALA A 96 9.78 3.02 -0.30
CA ALA A 96 10.02 4.31 -0.92
C ALA A 96 9.69 4.22 -2.40
N VAL A 97 8.90 5.16 -2.91
CA VAL A 97 8.43 5.17 -4.30
C VAL A 97 8.58 6.57 -4.89
N ILE A 98 9.13 6.65 -6.09
CA ILE A 98 9.14 7.86 -6.93
C ILE A 98 8.24 7.59 -8.13
N LEU A 99 7.10 8.25 -8.20
CA LEU A 99 6.26 8.25 -9.41
C LEU A 99 6.71 9.36 -10.38
N PRO A 100 6.52 9.20 -11.70
CA PRO A 100 6.66 10.32 -12.61
C PRO A 100 5.70 11.46 -12.20
N PRO A 101 6.09 12.74 -12.37
CA PRO A 101 5.25 13.87 -12.01
C PRO A 101 3.85 13.78 -12.61
N MET A 102 2.84 14.02 -11.77
CA MET A 102 1.42 14.06 -12.16
C MET A 102 0.88 12.77 -12.80
N THR A 103 1.49 11.62 -12.55
CA THR A 103 0.99 10.31 -13.00
C THR A 103 -0.32 9.97 -12.29
N LEU A 104 -1.41 9.90 -13.04
CA LEU A 104 -2.73 9.57 -12.49
C LEU A 104 -2.95 8.05 -12.53
N ILE A 105 -2.86 7.39 -11.38
CA ILE A 105 -3.16 5.96 -11.23
C ILE A 105 -4.60 5.83 -10.70
N PRO A 106 -5.58 5.40 -11.53
CA PRO A 106 -6.98 5.30 -11.11
C PRO A 106 -7.15 4.39 -9.91
N GLY A 107 -7.85 4.88 -8.88
CA GLY A 107 -8.09 4.13 -7.64
C GLY A 107 -6.96 4.17 -6.62
N LEU A 108 -5.82 4.83 -6.90
CA LEU A 108 -4.75 5.02 -5.92
C LEU A 108 -5.29 5.70 -4.66
N ASN A 109 -5.05 5.10 -3.50
CA ASN A 109 -5.54 5.58 -2.20
C ASN A 109 -4.74 4.91 -1.06
N ASP A 110 -4.97 5.37 0.18
CA ASP A 110 -4.56 4.69 1.41
C ASP A 110 -4.84 3.18 1.34
N SER A 111 -3.81 2.36 1.52
CA SER A 111 -3.87 0.91 1.36
C SER A 111 -4.91 0.24 2.27
N LYS A 112 -5.25 0.86 3.41
CA LYS A 112 -6.23 0.36 4.38
C LYS A 112 -7.67 0.51 3.89
N LYS A 113 -7.92 1.44 2.93
CA LYS A 113 -9.23 1.67 2.30
C LYS A 113 -9.49 0.76 1.10
N LEU A 114 -8.49 0.01 0.67
CA LEU A 114 -8.54 -0.85 -0.51
C LEU A 114 -8.77 -2.31 -0.11
N THR A 115 -9.49 -3.05 -0.95
CA THR A 115 -9.54 -4.52 -0.85
C THR A 115 -8.17 -5.11 -1.23
N GLU A 116 -7.90 -6.33 -0.79
CA GLU A 116 -6.66 -7.02 -1.13
C GLU A 116 -6.46 -7.13 -2.65
N GLU A 117 -7.51 -7.53 -3.38
CA GLU A 117 -7.49 -7.62 -4.84
C GLU A 117 -7.11 -6.28 -5.52
N LYS A 118 -7.70 -5.17 -5.06
CA LYS A 118 -7.36 -3.85 -5.58
C LYS A 118 -5.91 -3.44 -5.28
N ARG A 119 -5.41 -3.80 -4.08
CA ARG A 119 -4.01 -3.55 -3.74
C ARG A 119 -3.05 -4.31 -4.64
N GLU A 120 -3.35 -5.58 -4.94
CA GLU A 120 -2.54 -6.41 -5.85
C GLU A 120 -2.49 -5.80 -7.26
N ILE A 121 -3.64 -5.38 -7.81
CA ILE A 121 -3.69 -4.71 -9.12
C ILE A 121 -2.88 -3.41 -9.12
N LEU A 122 -3.05 -2.58 -8.09
CA LEU A 122 -2.33 -1.32 -7.97
C LEU A 122 -0.84 -1.52 -7.73
N TYR A 123 -0.45 -2.57 -7.02
CA TYR A 123 0.95 -2.95 -6.85
C TYR A 123 1.62 -3.17 -8.21
N ASP A 124 1.02 -3.95 -9.09
CA ASP A 124 1.58 -4.22 -10.42
C ASP A 124 1.64 -2.95 -11.28
N ILE A 125 0.62 -2.09 -11.20
CA ILE A 125 0.61 -0.80 -11.91
C ILE A 125 1.74 0.10 -11.38
N ILE A 126 1.88 0.24 -10.05
CA ILE A 126 2.93 1.06 -9.44
C ILE A 126 4.32 0.56 -9.81
N MET A 127 4.54 -0.77 -9.75
CA MET A 127 5.82 -1.38 -10.12
C MET A 127 6.20 -1.13 -11.58
N LYS A 128 5.21 -0.98 -12.46
CA LYS A 128 5.41 -0.69 -13.88
C LYS A 128 5.63 0.80 -14.16
N GLU A 129 4.89 1.68 -13.50
CA GLU A 129 4.85 3.10 -13.81
C GLU A 129 5.88 3.92 -13.01
N ALA A 130 6.35 3.42 -11.86
CA ALA A 130 7.26 4.16 -10.99
C ALA A 130 8.66 4.34 -11.61
N VAL A 131 9.25 5.51 -11.41
CA VAL A 131 10.65 5.81 -11.74
C VAL A 131 11.61 4.96 -10.91
N ALA A 132 11.30 4.79 -9.61
CA ALA A 132 12.06 3.96 -8.71
C ALA A 132 11.18 3.45 -7.57
N VAL A 133 11.44 2.22 -7.14
CA VAL A 133 10.82 1.57 -5.98
C VAL A 133 11.89 0.90 -5.16
N SER A 134 11.81 1.07 -3.84
CA SER A 134 12.59 0.30 -2.88
C SER A 134 11.69 -0.17 -1.76
N CYS A 135 11.92 -1.39 -1.25
CA CYS A 135 11.14 -1.96 -0.16
C CYS A 135 12.07 -2.70 0.81
N ILE A 136 12.11 -2.28 2.06
CA ILE A 136 12.99 -2.79 3.11
C ILE A 136 12.15 -3.38 4.24
N SER A 137 12.55 -4.55 4.73
CA SER A 137 11.90 -5.21 5.86
C SER A 137 12.90 -5.48 6.98
N TYR A 138 12.59 -5.02 8.19
CA TYR A 138 13.33 -5.35 9.40
C TYR A 138 12.57 -6.37 10.24
N GLY A 139 13.21 -7.52 10.49
CA GLY A 139 12.64 -8.61 11.27
C GLY A 139 12.53 -8.31 12.77
N PRO A 140 11.92 -9.24 13.53
CA PRO A 140 11.74 -9.10 14.97
C PRO A 140 13.01 -8.81 15.76
N GLU A 141 14.12 -9.46 15.40
CA GLU A 141 15.43 -9.27 16.06
C GLU A 141 15.87 -7.80 15.99
N LYS A 142 15.81 -7.19 14.81
CA LYS A 142 16.18 -5.79 14.59
C LYS A 142 15.21 -4.83 15.30
N ILE A 143 13.92 -5.19 15.35
CA ILE A 143 12.91 -4.42 16.10
C ILE A 143 13.16 -4.47 17.60
N ASP A 144 13.53 -5.65 18.12
CA ASP A 144 13.81 -5.83 19.55
C ASP A 144 15.10 -5.12 19.97
N GLU A 145 16.10 -5.06 19.07
CA GLU A 145 17.36 -4.33 19.27
C GLU A 145 17.15 -2.81 19.33
N LEU A 146 16.43 -2.26 18.36
CA LEU A 146 16.33 -0.81 18.13
C LEU A 146 15.09 -0.16 18.77
N ASN A 147 14.07 -0.89 19.11
CA ASN A 147 12.66 -0.58 19.26
C ASN A 147 11.98 -0.27 17.91
N ILE A 148 10.64 -0.34 17.91
CA ILE A 148 9.85 -0.22 16.66
C ILE A 148 9.97 1.15 16.01
N TYR A 149 10.12 2.23 16.77
CA TYR A 149 10.24 3.57 16.20
C TYR A 149 11.55 3.73 15.43
N GLU A 150 12.67 3.38 16.06
CA GLU A 150 14.00 3.45 15.45
C GLU A 150 14.16 2.46 14.31
N ALA A 151 13.66 1.24 14.46
CA ALA A 151 13.66 0.25 13.38
C ALA A 151 12.91 0.77 12.15
N THR A 152 11.74 1.38 12.33
CA THR A 152 10.98 2.00 11.23
C THR A 152 11.78 3.13 10.59
N ARG A 153 12.32 4.03 11.40
CA ARG A 153 13.09 5.20 10.92
C ARG A 153 14.33 4.79 10.13
N GLN A 154 15.09 3.82 10.63
CA GLN A 154 16.27 3.30 9.93
C GLN A 154 15.88 2.57 8.62
N ALA A 155 14.79 1.80 8.62
CA ALA A 155 14.28 1.19 7.41
C ALA A 155 13.84 2.24 6.37
N MET A 156 13.27 3.40 6.80
CA MET A 156 12.96 4.50 5.90
C MET A 156 14.23 5.11 5.28
N TYR A 157 15.27 5.35 6.08
CA TYR A 157 16.53 5.82 5.53
C TYR A 157 17.14 4.84 4.53
N GLU A 158 17.10 3.55 4.83
CA GLU A 158 17.63 2.52 3.94
C GLU A 158 16.80 2.43 2.65
N ALA A 159 15.48 2.46 2.74
CA ALA A 159 14.60 2.45 1.56
C ALA A 159 14.88 3.64 0.63
N ILE A 160 15.05 4.86 1.18
CA ILE A 160 15.38 6.05 0.40
C ILE A 160 16.76 5.91 -0.27
N ARG A 161 17.77 5.43 0.46
CA ARG A 161 19.16 5.28 -0.05
C ARG A 161 19.31 4.21 -1.11
N THR A 162 18.43 3.20 -1.10
CA THR A 162 18.49 2.05 -2.02
C THR A 162 17.59 2.21 -3.25
N LEU A 163 16.93 3.37 -3.42
CA LEU A 163 16.25 3.70 -4.67
C LEU A 163 17.23 3.69 -5.84
N SER A 164 16.86 3.08 -6.96
CA SER A 164 17.67 3.01 -8.19
C SER A 164 17.91 4.38 -8.82
N VAL A 165 16.98 5.31 -8.62
CA VAL A 165 17.12 6.74 -8.95
C VAL A 165 17.15 7.50 -7.64
N PRO A 166 18.19 8.31 -7.35
CA PRO A 166 18.28 9.07 -6.11
C PRO A 166 17.11 10.03 -5.92
N ALA A 167 16.55 10.04 -4.70
CA ALA A 167 15.54 11.04 -4.34
C ALA A 167 16.20 12.42 -4.18
N GLU A 168 15.54 13.45 -4.69
CA GLU A 168 15.94 14.86 -4.55
C GLU A 168 15.16 15.54 -3.41
N ALA A 169 13.99 15.01 -3.06
CA ALA A 169 13.18 15.37 -1.90
C ALA A 169 12.38 14.16 -1.41
N VAL A 170 11.86 14.23 -0.19
CA VAL A 170 11.06 13.16 0.43
C VAL A 170 9.77 13.72 1.02
N VAL A 171 8.67 13.00 0.80
CA VAL A 171 7.42 13.13 1.54
C VAL A 171 7.21 11.85 2.36
N ALA A 172 7.01 11.95 3.67
CA ALA A 172 6.92 10.78 4.56
C ALA A 172 5.63 10.79 5.38
N ASP A 173 4.99 9.60 5.58
CA ASP A 173 3.82 9.53 6.45
C ASP A 173 4.24 9.65 7.92
N ALA A 174 3.92 10.81 8.51
CA ALA A 174 4.05 11.16 9.93
C ALA A 174 5.43 10.88 10.59
N MET A 175 6.48 10.55 9.80
CA MET A 175 7.83 10.27 10.32
C MET A 175 8.78 11.42 10.02
N LYS A 176 9.52 11.86 11.04
CA LYS A 176 10.60 12.84 10.89
C LYS A 176 11.90 12.13 10.54
N LEU A 177 12.57 12.61 9.49
CA LEU A 177 13.83 12.05 8.98
C LEU A 177 14.95 13.12 8.98
N PRO A 178 15.40 13.58 10.17
CA PRO A 178 16.29 14.72 10.30
C PRO A 178 17.72 14.48 9.74
N ASP A 179 18.12 13.21 9.56
CA ASP A 179 19.47 12.86 9.11
C ASP A 179 19.62 12.84 7.57
N LEU A 180 18.53 13.18 6.82
CA LEU A 180 18.60 13.39 5.38
C LEU A 180 19.11 14.81 5.07
N THR A 181 19.99 14.90 4.08
CA THR A 181 20.52 16.18 3.59
C THR A 181 19.67 16.84 2.52
N ILE A 182 18.66 16.13 2.02
CA ILE A 182 17.66 16.60 1.06
C ILE A 182 16.41 17.09 1.78
N PRO A 183 15.57 17.94 1.16
CA PRO A 183 14.32 18.40 1.77
C PRO A 183 13.39 17.24 2.13
N VAL A 184 12.75 17.33 3.31
CA VAL A 184 11.80 16.34 3.81
C VAL A 184 10.54 17.04 4.32
N GLU A 185 9.38 16.60 3.83
CA GLU A 185 8.08 16.99 4.35
C GLU A 185 7.41 15.80 5.06
N SER A 186 7.08 15.97 6.34
CA SER A 186 6.38 14.93 7.13
C SER A 186 4.90 15.24 7.19
N ILE A 187 4.08 14.38 6.59
CA ILE A 187 2.66 14.62 6.34
C ILE A 187 1.82 13.67 7.20
N ILE A 188 1.01 14.21 8.10
CA ILE A 188 0.07 13.39 8.89
C ILE A 188 -1.02 12.84 7.96
N LYS A 189 -1.20 11.51 7.94
CA LYS A 189 -2.06 10.76 7.01
C LYS A 189 -1.66 11.02 5.57
N GLY A 190 -0.37 10.97 5.30
CA GLY A 190 0.21 11.22 3.99
C GLY A 190 -0.28 10.23 2.93
N ASP A 191 -0.54 8.98 3.32
CA ASP A 191 -1.12 7.91 2.51
C ASP A 191 -2.46 8.25 1.83
N SER A 192 -3.18 9.24 2.35
CA SER A 192 -4.42 9.75 1.75
C SER A 192 -4.28 11.11 1.06
N LYS A 193 -3.10 11.74 1.11
CA LYS A 193 -2.85 13.12 0.66
C LYS A 193 -1.75 13.27 -0.39
N SER A 194 -0.82 12.32 -0.46
CA SER A 194 0.31 12.29 -1.37
C SER A 194 0.23 11.04 -2.25
N ALA A 195 0.41 11.21 -3.56
CA ALA A 195 0.39 10.09 -4.51
C ALA A 195 1.56 9.14 -4.29
N ASN A 196 2.75 9.68 -4.03
CA ASN A 196 3.95 8.89 -3.80
C ASN A 196 3.88 8.13 -2.47
N ILE A 197 3.34 8.73 -1.39
CA ILE A 197 3.13 8.04 -0.11
C ILE A 197 2.06 6.94 -0.27
N ALA A 198 0.95 7.20 -0.97
CA ALA A 198 -0.08 6.19 -1.23
C ALA A 198 0.48 5.00 -2.02
N ALA A 199 1.33 5.26 -3.01
CA ALA A 199 2.03 4.20 -3.75
C ALA A 199 2.97 3.41 -2.82
N ALA A 200 3.76 4.07 -1.99
CA ALA A 200 4.63 3.42 -1.00
C ALA A 200 3.82 2.58 0.00
N SER A 201 2.68 3.08 0.49
CA SER A 201 1.76 2.36 1.36
C SER A 201 1.31 1.03 0.75
N ILE A 202 0.93 1.03 -0.53
CA ILE A 202 0.50 -0.17 -1.25
C ILE A 202 1.67 -1.15 -1.44
N ILE A 203 2.85 -0.67 -1.88
CA ILE A 203 4.03 -1.52 -2.05
C ILE A 203 4.44 -2.19 -0.74
N ALA A 204 4.56 -1.42 0.35
CA ALA A 204 4.89 -1.97 1.65
C ALA A 204 3.85 -2.98 2.12
N LYS A 205 2.56 -2.66 1.98
CA LYS A 205 1.44 -3.51 2.42
C LYS A 205 1.39 -4.83 1.68
N VAL A 206 1.43 -4.81 0.35
CA VAL A 206 1.37 -6.03 -0.47
C VAL A 206 2.59 -6.90 -0.22
N THR A 207 3.78 -6.31 -0.19
CA THR A 207 5.04 -7.03 0.06
C THR A 207 4.99 -7.75 1.42
N ARG A 208 4.59 -7.03 2.48
CA ARG A 208 4.49 -7.64 3.81
C ARG A 208 3.40 -8.70 3.90
N ASP A 209 2.22 -8.45 3.32
CA ASP A 209 1.10 -9.40 3.38
C ASP A 209 1.42 -10.69 2.62
N ARG A 210 2.12 -10.62 1.47
CA ARG A 210 2.63 -11.79 0.74
C ARG A 210 3.64 -12.58 1.58
N TYR A 211 4.58 -11.89 2.24
CA TYR A 211 5.53 -12.51 3.15
C TYR A 211 4.82 -13.20 4.32
N MET A 212 3.88 -12.51 4.98
CA MET A 212 3.14 -13.11 6.10
C MET A 212 2.29 -14.32 5.68
N LYS A 213 1.82 -14.37 4.43
CA LYS A 213 1.14 -15.55 3.88
C LYS A 213 2.09 -16.72 3.65
N SER A 214 3.29 -16.47 3.13
CA SER A 214 4.28 -17.55 2.92
C SER A 214 4.75 -18.22 4.21
N LEU A 215 4.60 -17.55 5.35
CA LEU A 215 4.92 -18.12 6.65
C LEU A 215 3.96 -19.21 7.11
N ASP A 216 2.76 -19.32 6.52
CA ASP A 216 1.83 -20.40 6.87
C ASP A 216 2.37 -21.79 6.47
N ASP A 217 3.25 -21.87 5.46
CA ASP A 217 3.92 -23.10 5.06
C ASP A 217 5.06 -23.48 6.04
N GLU A 218 5.79 -22.50 6.58
CA GLU A 218 6.90 -22.69 7.50
C GLU A 218 6.41 -22.90 8.95
N TYR A 219 5.32 -22.22 9.32
CA TYR A 219 4.71 -22.25 10.65
C TYR A 219 3.23 -22.65 10.56
N PRO A 220 2.91 -23.91 10.19
CA PRO A 220 1.53 -24.33 10.02
C PRO A 220 0.75 -24.25 11.34
N GLY A 221 -0.49 -23.76 11.24
CA GLY A 221 -1.39 -23.63 12.39
C GLY A 221 -1.27 -22.32 13.16
N TYR A 222 -0.28 -21.45 12.89
CA TYR A 222 -0.24 -20.11 13.47
C TYR A 222 -1.23 -19.15 12.81
N GLY A 223 -1.52 -19.29 11.53
CA GLY A 223 -2.42 -18.42 10.78
C GLY A 223 -1.85 -17.04 10.48
N PHE A 224 -0.54 -16.93 10.30
CA PHE A 224 0.13 -15.67 9.96
C PHE A 224 -0.40 -15.03 8.69
N GLY A 225 -0.80 -15.83 7.71
CA GLY A 225 -1.44 -15.36 6.49
C GLY A 225 -2.83 -14.78 6.70
N ILE A 226 -3.51 -15.09 7.82
CA ILE A 226 -4.83 -14.56 8.16
C ILE A 226 -4.69 -13.24 8.91
N HIS A 227 -4.09 -13.28 10.10
CA HIS A 227 -4.02 -12.14 11.02
C HIS A 227 -2.79 -11.25 10.83
N LYS A 228 -1.89 -11.58 9.90
CA LYS A 228 -0.70 -10.78 9.54
C LYS A 228 0.20 -10.42 10.73
N GLY A 229 0.22 -11.28 11.76
CA GLY A 229 1.01 -11.11 12.98
C GLY A 229 0.35 -10.24 14.06
N TYR A 230 -0.87 -9.76 13.86
CA TYR A 230 -1.62 -9.07 14.92
C TYR A 230 -2.07 -10.04 16.00
N TYR A 231 -2.14 -9.57 17.27
CA TYR A 231 -2.55 -10.35 18.42
C TYR A 231 -4.08 -10.52 18.46
N THR A 232 -4.58 -11.39 17.59
CA THR A 232 -5.98 -11.82 17.55
C THR A 232 -6.19 -13.05 18.44
N GLU A 233 -7.44 -13.44 18.69
CA GLU A 233 -7.71 -14.67 19.45
C GLU A 233 -7.11 -15.91 18.75
N LEU A 234 -7.21 -16.01 17.42
CA LEU A 234 -6.56 -17.08 16.65
C LEU A 234 -5.04 -17.14 16.89
N HIS A 235 -4.37 -15.99 16.89
CA HIS A 235 -2.92 -15.92 17.12
C HIS A 235 -2.55 -16.30 18.56
N LYS A 236 -3.35 -15.87 19.53
CA LYS A 236 -3.19 -16.21 20.94
C LYS A 236 -3.34 -17.71 21.16
N GLU A 237 -4.39 -18.33 20.65
CA GLU A 237 -4.62 -19.77 20.72
C GLU A 237 -3.46 -20.58 20.10
N ALA A 238 -2.95 -20.13 18.94
CA ALA A 238 -1.80 -20.76 18.30
C ALA A 238 -0.54 -20.69 19.19
N VAL A 239 -0.27 -19.54 19.80
CA VAL A 239 0.86 -19.37 20.74
C VAL A 239 0.67 -20.23 22.00
N GLU A 240 -0.54 -20.34 22.52
CA GLU A 240 -0.84 -21.19 23.68
C GLU A 240 -0.62 -22.68 23.38
N GLN A 241 -0.94 -23.13 22.17
CA GLN A 241 -0.82 -24.54 21.75
C GLN A 241 0.59 -24.92 21.28
N GLN A 242 1.24 -24.03 20.53
CA GLN A 242 2.49 -24.34 19.81
C GLN A 242 3.72 -23.57 20.35
N GLY A 243 3.50 -22.60 21.27
CA GLY A 243 4.58 -21.77 21.82
C GLY A 243 4.89 -20.53 20.96
N VAL A 244 6.01 -19.89 21.27
CA VAL A 244 6.52 -18.72 20.51
C VAL A 244 7.50 -19.16 19.44
N THR A 245 7.54 -18.43 18.33
CA THR A 245 8.49 -18.63 17.23
C THR A 245 9.50 -17.49 17.18
N PRO A 246 10.60 -17.61 16.41
CA PRO A 246 11.53 -16.49 16.16
C PRO A 246 10.88 -15.27 15.52
N LEU A 247 9.69 -15.42 14.94
CA LEU A 247 8.92 -14.32 14.35
C LEU A 247 8.27 -13.39 15.37
N HIS A 248 8.17 -13.81 16.65
CA HIS A 248 7.54 -13.01 17.70
C HIS A 248 8.50 -11.96 18.26
N ARG A 249 8.00 -10.74 18.45
CA ARG A 249 8.75 -9.59 18.96
C ARG A 249 8.80 -9.64 20.48
N LYS A 250 9.97 -9.94 21.04
CA LYS A 250 10.16 -10.08 22.49
C LYS A 250 9.99 -8.78 23.26
N SER A 251 10.16 -7.64 22.59
CA SER A 251 9.96 -6.30 23.17
C SER A 251 8.50 -5.86 23.23
N PHE A 252 7.57 -6.62 22.61
CA PHE A 252 6.13 -6.31 22.57
C PHE A 252 5.36 -7.13 23.62
N GLU A 253 4.28 -6.54 24.18
CA GLU A 253 3.35 -7.33 25.00
C GLU A 253 2.55 -8.31 24.12
N PRO A 254 2.25 -9.51 24.62
CA PRO A 254 2.51 -10.01 25.98
C PRO A 254 3.91 -10.58 26.23
N PHE A 255 4.73 -10.76 25.19
CA PHE A 255 6.02 -11.47 25.29
C PHE A 255 7.03 -10.74 26.16
N LYS A 256 7.03 -9.41 26.17
CA LYS A 256 7.90 -8.62 27.03
C LYS A 256 7.72 -8.95 28.51
N SER A 257 6.47 -9.12 28.97
CA SER A 257 6.17 -9.51 30.34
C SER A 257 6.59 -10.95 30.65
N ILE A 258 6.42 -11.87 29.70
CA ILE A 258 6.82 -13.28 29.82
C ILE A 258 8.35 -13.39 29.96
N VAL A 259 9.10 -12.72 29.11
CA VAL A 259 10.58 -12.72 29.12
C VAL A 259 11.13 -12.13 30.43
N ARG A 260 10.42 -11.17 31.05
CA ARG A 260 10.79 -10.57 32.33
C ARG A 260 10.39 -11.39 33.57
N GLY A 261 9.82 -12.59 33.38
CA GLY A 261 9.38 -13.46 34.48
C GLY A 261 8.10 -12.98 35.19
N VAL A 262 7.41 -11.98 34.63
CA VAL A 262 6.09 -11.56 35.08
C VAL A 262 5.09 -12.53 34.48
N LYS A 263 4.51 -13.45 35.30
CA LYS A 263 3.44 -14.34 34.82
C LYS A 263 2.25 -13.48 34.37
N PRO A 264 1.88 -13.47 33.09
CA PRO A 264 0.61 -12.90 32.69
C PRO A 264 -0.50 -13.72 33.36
N LYS A 265 -1.56 -13.06 33.83
CA LYS A 265 -2.68 -13.68 34.54
C LYS A 265 -3.38 -14.81 33.77
N CYS A 266 -2.94 -15.11 32.56
CA CYS A 266 -3.58 -16.09 31.64
C CYS A 266 -2.62 -16.67 30.60
N LEU A 267 -1.43 -17.18 30.94
CA LEU A 267 -0.66 -18.00 29.99
C LEU A 267 0.30 -18.94 30.73
N LEU A 268 -0.07 -20.22 30.80
CA LEU A 268 0.88 -21.32 31.05
C LEU A 268 1.57 -21.65 29.73
N ILE A 269 2.66 -20.94 29.40
CA ILE A 269 3.48 -21.26 28.24
C ILE A 269 4.56 -22.23 28.70
N ASN A 270 4.51 -23.46 28.23
CA ASN A 270 5.63 -24.40 28.32
C ASN A 270 6.74 -23.94 27.37
N LEU A 271 7.73 -23.24 27.92
CA LEU A 271 8.97 -22.88 27.22
C LEU A 271 9.83 -24.15 27.06
N PHE A 272 9.60 -24.93 26.02
CA PHE A 272 10.59 -25.87 25.52
C PHE A 272 11.37 -25.22 24.39
N TYR A 273 12.51 -24.65 24.73
CA TYR A 273 13.54 -24.23 23.81
C TYR A 273 14.40 -25.46 23.48
N ASP A 274 14.16 -26.10 22.36
CA ASP A 274 15.08 -27.12 21.86
C ASP A 274 16.19 -26.43 21.05
N SER A 275 17.40 -26.50 21.62
CA SER A 275 18.60 -25.80 21.13
C SER A 275 19.31 -26.53 19.97
N THR A 276 18.59 -27.30 19.16
CA THR A 276 19.19 -28.13 18.10
C THR A 276 18.81 -27.82 16.66
N ILE A 277 18.26 -26.66 16.38
CA ILE A 277 18.09 -26.22 14.98
C ILE A 277 19.25 -25.29 14.61
N LYS A 278 20.20 -25.84 13.81
CA LYS A 278 21.28 -25.06 13.21
C LYS A 278 20.71 -23.95 12.36
N LEU A 279 21.04 -22.72 12.75
CA LEU A 279 20.82 -21.50 11.96
C LEU A 279 21.48 -21.66 10.59
N THR A 280 20.68 -21.83 9.56
CA THR A 280 21.03 -21.35 8.24
C THR A 280 20.33 -20.01 8.08
N SER A 281 21.09 -18.96 8.34
CA SER A 281 20.68 -17.56 8.11
C SER A 281 20.46 -17.36 6.62
N ILE A 282 19.20 -17.42 6.20
CA ILE A 282 18.79 -16.89 4.90
C ILE A 282 18.33 -15.46 5.16
N PHE A 283 19.26 -14.52 5.08
CA PHE A 283 18.94 -13.13 4.82
C PHE A 283 18.34 -13.05 3.43
N VAL A 284 17.03 -13.10 3.34
CA VAL A 284 16.33 -12.71 2.10
C VAL A 284 16.24 -11.19 2.12
N LEU A 285 17.31 -10.57 1.67
CA LEU A 285 17.31 -9.18 1.23
C LEU A 285 16.59 -9.17 -0.13
N ILE A 286 15.28 -9.02 -0.14
CA ILE A 286 14.55 -8.78 -1.39
C ILE A 286 14.77 -7.31 -1.75
N VAL A 287 15.90 -7.03 -2.36
CA VAL A 287 16.12 -5.79 -3.12
C VAL A 287 15.54 -6.05 -4.51
N LEU A 288 14.28 -5.72 -4.71
CA LEU A 288 13.71 -5.63 -6.05
C LEU A 288 14.23 -4.34 -6.70
N VAL A 289 15.41 -4.42 -7.31
CA VAL A 289 15.90 -3.40 -8.24
C VAL A 289 15.31 -3.75 -9.60
N VAL A 290 14.27 -3.05 -10.00
CA VAL A 290 13.77 -3.10 -11.37
C VAL A 290 14.54 -2.05 -12.17
N SER A 291 15.55 -2.50 -12.92
CA SER A 291 16.15 -1.72 -14.00
C SER A 291 15.32 -2.00 -15.27
N LEU A 292 14.72 -0.98 -15.86
CA LEU A 292 14.30 -0.97 -17.25
C LEU A 292 15.49 -0.65 -18.15
#